data_72dae3197205a59705acfdd5a0295927
#
_entry.id   72dae3197205a59705acfdd5a0295927
#
_cell.length_a   1.000
_cell.length_b   1.000
_cell.length_c   1.000
_cell.angle_alpha   90.00
_cell.angle_beta   90.00
_cell.angle_gamma   90.00
#
_symmetry.space_group_name_H-M   'P 1'
#
loop_
_entity.id
_entity.type
_entity.pdbx_description
1 polymer ?
#
loop_
_entity_poly.entity_id
_entity_poly.type
_entity_poly.pdbx_seq_one_letter_code
_entity_poly.pdbx_strand_id
1 'polypeptide(L)'
;EGYAREAFKQTFFAQDPTTNGPWLRATQDEAVPVMPASMPVFLAQGTADAVVLPGPNALLQETWCKAGSTLTALWMGGVNHNDAAIDAGPSATAWIADRFAGRPAVRTCDVPPPVAASAG
;
A
#
# COMPACT_ATOMS: atom_id res chain seq x y z
N GLU A 1 5.64 16.45 -14.94
CA GLU A 1 5.41 15.25 -15.80
C GLU A 1 6.64 14.88 -16.66
N GLY A 2 7.54 15.84 -17.02
CA GLY A 2 8.72 15.57 -17.85
C GLY A 2 9.80 14.75 -17.16
N TYR A 3 10.10 15.01 -15.90
CA TYR A 3 11.18 14.34 -15.17
C TYR A 3 10.93 12.85 -14.91
N ALA A 4 9.69 12.46 -14.63
CA ALA A 4 9.36 11.06 -14.44
C ALA A 4 9.53 10.23 -15.72
N ARG A 5 9.16 10.78 -16.90
CA ARG A 5 9.34 10.11 -18.21
C ARG A 5 10.81 9.95 -18.61
N GLU A 6 11.67 10.90 -18.27
CA GLU A 6 13.11 10.80 -18.51
C GLU A 6 13.75 9.73 -17.60
N ALA A 7 13.32 9.66 -16.34
CA ALA A 7 13.80 8.67 -15.38
C ALA A 7 13.55 7.22 -15.87
N PHE A 8 12.41 6.96 -16.50
CA PHE A 8 12.10 5.64 -17.07
C PHE A 8 12.85 5.31 -18.39
N LYS A 9 13.45 6.31 -19.02
CA LYS A 9 14.24 6.12 -20.25
C LYS A 9 15.73 5.91 -20.02
N GLN A 10 16.22 6.23 -18.84
CA GLN A 10 17.63 6.12 -18.50
C GLN A 10 17.85 4.92 -17.59
N THR A 11 18.89 4.16 -17.83
CA THR A 11 19.36 3.13 -16.91
C THR A 11 19.99 3.84 -15.72
N PHE A 12 19.23 4.07 -14.67
CA PHE A 12 19.68 4.73 -13.43
C PHE A 12 20.76 3.93 -12.71
N PHE A 13 20.71 2.63 -12.85
CA PHE A 13 21.63 1.73 -12.18
C PHE A 13 22.59 1.10 -13.18
N ALA A 14 23.87 1.06 -12.84
CA ALA A 14 24.88 0.35 -13.63
C ALA A 14 24.63 -1.18 -13.63
N GLN A 15 23.90 -1.67 -12.61
CA GLN A 15 23.46 -3.06 -12.48
C GLN A 15 22.06 -3.07 -11.86
N ASP A 16 21.25 -4.07 -12.17
CA ASP A 16 19.97 -4.27 -11.53
C ASP A 16 20.17 -4.48 -10.02
N PRO A 17 19.64 -3.59 -9.16
CA PRO A 17 19.82 -3.68 -7.71
C PRO A 17 19.21 -4.97 -7.13
N THR A 18 18.23 -5.58 -7.78
CA THR A 18 17.62 -6.83 -7.32
C THR A 18 18.53 -8.05 -7.53
N THR A 19 19.55 -7.92 -8.39
CA THR A 19 20.56 -8.97 -8.62
C THR A 19 21.84 -8.74 -7.82
N ASN A 20 21.99 -7.57 -7.17
CA ASN A 20 23.16 -7.23 -6.36
C ASN A 20 22.85 -7.53 -4.88
N GLY A 21 23.48 -8.55 -4.32
CA GLY A 21 23.20 -9.06 -2.97
C GLY A 21 23.19 -8.00 -1.85
N PRO A 22 24.16 -7.06 -1.76
CA PRO A 22 24.12 -5.95 -0.79
C PRO A 22 22.91 -5.02 -0.99
N TRP A 23 22.58 -4.62 -2.21
CA TRP A 23 21.43 -3.78 -2.51
C TRP A 23 20.11 -4.49 -2.26
N LEU A 24 20.01 -5.77 -2.65
CA LEU A 24 18.82 -6.57 -2.37
C LEU A 24 18.55 -6.68 -0.87
N ARG A 25 19.59 -6.91 -0.06
CA ARG A 25 19.44 -6.92 1.40
C ARG A 25 18.96 -5.56 1.93
N ALA A 26 19.59 -4.47 1.50
CA ALA A 26 19.19 -3.13 1.93
C ALA A 26 17.72 -2.83 1.60
N THR A 27 17.25 -3.18 0.40
CA THR A 27 15.83 -3.01 0.03
C THR A 27 14.89 -3.93 0.81
N GLN A 28 15.34 -5.13 1.16
CA GLN A 28 14.57 -6.05 2.01
C GLN A 28 14.48 -5.56 3.47
N ASP A 29 15.56 -4.99 4.00
CA ASP A 29 15.59 -4.42 5.35
C ASP A 29 14.70 -3.18 5.48
N GLU A 30 14.50 -2.42 4.38
CA GLU A 30 13.60 -1.28 4.29
C GLU A 30 12.15 -1.66 3.93
N ALA A 31 11.89 -2.93 3.62
CA ALA A 31 10.54 -3.36 3.30
C ALA A 31 9.62 -3.24 4.52
N VAL A 32 8.40 -2.76 4.29
CA VAL A 32 7.41 -2.63 5.37
C VAL A 32 7.09 -4.02 5.93
N PRO A 33 7.38 -4.29 7.21
CA PRO A 33 7.14 -5.59 7.80
C PRO A 33 5.65 -5.88 7.92
N VAL A 34 5.29 -7.16 7.93
CA VAL A 34 3.91 -7.57 8.23
C VAL A 34 3.54 -7.09 9.63
N MET A 35 2.48 -6.31 9.75
CA MET A 35 2.04 -5.80 11.04
C MET A 35 1.37 -6.90 11.87
N PRO A 36 1.69 -7.01 13.18
CA PRO A 36 1.04 -7.96 14.05
C PRO A 36 -0.46 -7.62 14.21
N ALA A 37 -1.28 -8.62 14.50
CA ALA A 37 -2.72 -8.45 14.67
C ALA A 37 -3.11 -7.42 15.75
N SER A 38 -2.23 -7.21 16.75
CA SER A 38 -2.40 -6.22 17.81
C SER A 38 -2.19 -4.77 17.36
N MET A 39 -1.61 -4.56 16.19
CA MET A 39 -1.41 -3.23 15.60
C MET A 39 -2.31 -3.09 14.36
N PRO A 40 -3.54 -2.61 14.52
CA PRO A 40 -4.46 -2.45 13.40
C PRO A 40 -3.96 -1.38 12.42
N VAL A 41 -4.17 -1.64 11.14
CA VAL A 41 -3.74 -0.76 10.04
C VAL A 41 -4.94 -0.33 9.21
N PHE A 42 -4.97 0.93 8.81
CA PHE A 42 -5.89 1.46 7.80
C PHE A 42 -5.10 1.74 6.53
N LEU A 43 -5.51 1.15 5.42
CA LEU A 43 -4.96 1.35 4.08
C LEU A 43 -6.03 1.99 3.21
N ALA A 44 -5.73 3.13 2.59
CA ALA A 44 -6.59 3.74 1.58
C ALA A 44 -5.86 3.83 0.24
N GLN A 45 -6.51 3.42 -0.85
CA GLN A 45 -5.92 3.38 -2.18
C GLN A 45 -6.93 3.74 -3.26
N GLY A 46 -6.56 4.69 -4.12
CA GLY A 46 -7.28 4.97 -5.35
C GLY A 46 -6.92 3.99 -6.47
N THR A 47 -7.91 3.47 -7.19
CA THR A 47 -7.63 2.50 -8.27
C THR A 47 -7.07 3.13 -9.54
N ALA A 48 -7.17 4.47 -9.70
CA ALA A 48 -6.57 5.23 -10.79
C ALA A 48 -5.28 5.96 -10.38
N ASP A 49 -4.68 5.60 -9.24
CA ASP A 49 -3.42 6.18 -8.77
C ASP A 49 -2.27 5.72 -9.68
N ALA A 50 -1.66 6.70 -10.37
CA ALA A 50 -0.53 6.49 -11.27
C ALA A 50 0.83 6.86 -10.64
N VAL A 51 0.84 7.26 -9.36
CA VAL A 51 2.04 7.61 -8.59
C VAL A 51 2.38 6.48 -7.63
N VAL A 52 1.43 6.12 -6.76
CA VAL A 52 1.50 4.92 -5.94
C VAL A 52 0.59 3.88 -6.56
N LEU A 53 1.17 2.99 -7.35
CA LEU A 53 0.40 2.01 -8.11
C LEU A 53 -0.46 1.12 -7.21
N PRO A 54 -1.70 0.82 -7.58
CA PRO A 54 -2.60 0.03 -6.75
C PRO A 54 -2.21 -1.45 -6.63
N GLY A 55 -1.49 -2.01 -7.62
CA GLY A 55 -1.07 -3.42 -7.61
C GLY A 55 -0.20 -3.82 -6.41
N PRO A 56 0.85 -3.06 -6.04
CA PRO A 56 1.64 -3.31 -4.83
C PRO A 56 0.81 -3.28 -3.54
N ASN A 57 -0.16 -2.36 -3.42
CA ASN A 57 -1.04 -2.31 -2.26
C ASN A 57 -2.05 -3.47 -2.23
N ALA A 58 -2.45 -3.99 -3.39
CA ALA A 58 -3.22 -5.22 -3.47
C ALA A 58 -2.40 -6.42 -2.97
N LEU A 59 -1.13 -6.54 -3.39
CA LEU A 59 -0.21 -7.56 -2.92
C LEU A 59 0.04 -7.46 -1.40
N LEU A 60 0.19 -6.24 -0.88
CA LEU A 60 0.31 -5.98 0.54
C LEU A 60 -0.94 -6.46 1.29
N GLN A 61 -2.14 -6.11 0.83
CA GLN A 61 -3.39 -6.54 1.45
C GLN A 61 -3.48 -8.08 1.50
N GLU A 62 -3.23 -8.76 0.38
CA GLU A 62 -3.27 -10.23 0.33
C GLU A 62 -2.26 -10.85 1.30
N THR A 63 -1.02 -10.36 1.30
CA THR A 63 0.07 -10.88 2.13
C THR A 63 -0.23 -10.67 3.61
N TRP A 64 -0.63 -9.47 4.01
CA TRP A 64 -0.90 -9.15 5.41
C TRP A 64 -2.17 -9.84 5.93
N CYS A 65 -3.20 -9.93 5.10
CA CYS A 65 -4.41 -10.67 5.44
C CYS A 65 -4.13 -12.16 5.65
N LYS A 66 -3.33 -12.77 4.78
CA LYS A 66 -2.87 -14.16 4.92
C LYS A 66 -2.05 -14.38 6.18
N ALA A 67 -1.23 -13.41 6.55
CA ALA A 67 -0.41 -13.44 7.77
C ALA A 67 -1.19 -13.16 9.07
N GLY A 68 -2.47 -12.79 8.98
CA GLY A 68 -3.33 -12.56 10.14
C GLY A 68 -3.35 -11.12 10.66
N SER A 69 -2.79 -10.15 9.93
CA SER A 69 -2.84 -8.74 10.31
C SER A 69 -4.29 -8.23 10.40
N THR A 70 -4.52 -7.26 11.28
CA THR A 70 -5.78 -6.54 11.38
C THR A 70 -5.77 -5.37 10.42
N LEU A 71 -6.18 -5.59 9.17
CA LEU A 71 -6.15 -4.61 8.09
C LEU A 71 -7.57 -4.17 7.71
N THR A 72 -7.80 -2.86 7.74
CA THR A 72 -8.96 -2.19 7.15
C THR A 72 -8.52 -1.54 5.85
N ALA A 73 -8.92 -2.08 4.70
CA ALA A 73 -8.61 -1.53 3.40
C ALA A 73 -9.82 -0.75 2.83
N LEU A 74 -9.58 0.48 2.39
CA LEU A 74 -10.50 1.33 1.66
C LEU A 74 -10.02 1.49 0.23
N TRP A 75 -10.68 0.84 -0.71
CA TRP A 75 -10.43 0.99 -2.14
C TRP A 75 -11.40 2.00 -2.74
N MET A 76 -10.85 3.02 -3.42
CA MET A 76 -11.62 4.11 -4.01
C MET A 76 -11.57 4.00 -5.54
N GLY A 77 -12.68 3.57 -6.13
CA GLY A 77 -12.80 3.31 -7.58
C GLY A 77 -12.62 4.58 -8.42
N GLY A 78 -11.66 4.58 -9.36
CA GLY A 78 -11.40 5.68 -10.28
C GLY A 78 -10.71 6.91 -9.66
N VAL A 79 -10.35 6.86 -8.36
CA VAL A 79 -9.71 7.98 -7.66
C VAL A 79 -8.22 7.97 -7.94
N ASN A 80 -7.65 9.14 -8.26
CA ASN A 80 -6.23 9.35 -8.51
C ASN A 80 -5.45 9.65 -7.21
N HIS A 81 -4.13 9.83 -7.32
CA HIS A 81 -3.24 10.03 -6.18
C HIS A 81 -3.61 11.24 -5.31
N ASN A 82 -3.85 12.38 -5.92
CA ASN A 82 -4.11 13.63 -5.19
C ASN A 82 -5.47 13.61 -4.48
N ASP A 83 -6.48 13.09 -5.15
CA ASP A 83 -7.83 13.01 -4.62
C ASP A 83 -7.96 11.92 -3.54
N ALA A 84 -7.15 10.86 -3.63
CA ALA A 84 -7.19 9.75 -2.66
C ALA A 84 -6.95 10.21 -1.22
N ALA A 85 -6.04 11.15 -0.99
CA ALA A 85 -5.76 11.69 0.34
C ALA A 85 -6.95 12.49 0.91
N ILE A 86 -7.64 13.23 0.04
CA ILE A 86 -8.81 14.03 0.39
C ILE A 86 -10.01 13.13 0.67
N ASP A 87 -10.30 12.22 -0.25
CA ASP A 87 -11.46 11.34 -0.20
C ASP A 87 -11.38 10.32 0.94
N ALA A 88 -10.17 9.86 1.28
CA ALA A 88 -9.95 8.96 2.41
C ALA A 88 -10.08 9.66 3.78
N GLY A 89 -9.91 10.97 3.85
CA GLY A 89 -9.83 11.75 5.08
C GLY A 89 -10.96 11.47 6.08
N PRO A 90 -12.24 11.58 5.71
CA PRO A 90 -13.36 11.31 6.61
C PRO A 90 -13.32 9.87 7.18
N SER A 91 -13.08 8.87 6.33
CA SER A 91 -13.00 7.47 6.74
C SER A 91 -11.82 7.20 7.66
N ALA A 92 -10.65 7.74 7.34
CA ALA A 92 -9.45 7.61 8.15
C ALA A 92 -9.63 8.26 9.53
N THR A 93 -10.23 9.46 9.58
CA THR A 93 -10.52 10.18 10.84
C THR A 93 -11.49 9.40 11.71
N ALA A 94 -12.57 8.88 11.15
CA ALA A 94 -13.53 8.06 11.86
C ALA A 94 -12.88 6.77 12.38
N TRP A 95 -12.06 6.11 11.55
CA TRP A 95 -11.34 4.92 11.95
C TRP A 95 -10.39 5.18 13.12
N ILE A 96 -9.64 6.29 13.11
CA ILE A 96 -8.74 6.70 14.19
C ILE A 96 -9.54 6.98 15.48
N ALA A 97 -10.66 7.73 15.39
CA ALA A 97 -11.52 8.03 16.52
C ALA A 97 -12.04 6.75 17.19
N ASP A 98 -12.36 5.74 16.41
CA ASP A 98 -12.76 4.42 16.91
C ASP A 98 -11.65 3.75 17.73
N ARG A 99 -10.39 3.89 17.31
CA ARG A 99 -9.24 3.31 18.07
C ARG A 99 -9.08 4.03 19.40
N PHE A 100 -9.18 5.36 19.44
CA PHE A 100 -9.15 6.10 20.69
C PHE A 100 -10.33 5.80 21.62
N ALA A 101 -11.47 5.43 21.07
CA ALA A 101 -12.64 4.99 21.82
C ALA A 101 -12.58 3.50 22.26
N GLY A 102 -11.47 2.81 22.00
CA GLY A 102 -11.30 1.39 22.32
C GLY A 102 -12.14 0.42 21.47
N ARG A 103 -12.75 0.89 20.40
CA ARG A 103 -13.51 0.02 19.48
C ARG A 103 -12.57 -0.82 18.63
N PRO A 104 -12.83 -2.12 18.42
CA PRO A 104 -11.97 -2.96 17.61
C PRO A 104 -12.00 -2.54 16.13
N ALA A 105 -10.87 -2.69 15.42
CA ALA A 105 -10.81 -2.42 13.99
C ALA A 105 -11.58 -3.48 13.18
N VAL A 106 -12.34 -3.02 12.20
CA VAL A 106 -12.99 -3.91 11.24
C VAL A 106 -11.93 -4.46 10.28
N ARG A 107 -11.85 -5.77 10.20
CA ARG A 107 -10.96 -6.45 9.26
C ARG A 107 -11.67 -6.66 7.92
N THR A 108 -11.09 -6.16 6.83
CA THR A 108 -11.67 -6.26 5.47
C THR A 108 -11.01 -7.33 4.62
N CYS A 109 -10.36 -8.30 5.23
CA CYS A 109 -9.62 -9.36 4.52
C CYS A 109 -10.51 -10.35 3.74
N ASP A 110 -11.79 -10.37 4.03
CA ASP A 110 -12.76 -11.21 3.28
C ASP A 110 -13.17 -10.58 1.93
N VAL A 111 -12.77 -9.31 1.70
CA VAL A 111 -13.03 -8.60 0.45
C VAL A 111 -11.74 -8.54 -0.35
N PRO A 112 -11.67 -9.18 -1.52
CA PRO A 112 -10.47 -9.14 -2.35
C PRO A 112 -10.21 -7.73 -2.87
N PRO A 113 -8.93 -7.35 -3.13
CA PRO A 113 -8.61 -6.10 -3.82
C PRO A 113 -9.33 -6.01 -5.17
N PRO A 114 -9.79 -4.82 -5.60
CA PRO A 114 -10.46 -4.63 -6.90
C PRO A 114 -9.48 -4.64 -8.08
N VAL A 115 -8.20 -4.74 -7.85
CA VAL A 115 -7.13 -4.80 -8.85
C VAL A 115 -6.24 -6.01 -8.61
N ALA A 116 -5.59 -6.50 -9.66
CA ALA A 116 -4.66 -7.60 -9.53
C ALA A 116 -3.44 -7.21 -8.67
N ALA A 117 -3.05 -8.11 -7.76
CA ALA A 117 -1.83 -7.96 -6.99
C ALA A 117 -0.59 -8.06 -7.91
N SER A 118 0.34 -7.12 -7.76
CA SER A 118 1.60 -7.12 -8.53
C SER A 118 2.70 -6.44 -7.72
N ALA A 119 3.94 -6.77 -8.01
CA ALA A 119 5.11 -6.14 -7.36
C ALA A 119 5.46 -4.74 -7.93
N GLY A 120 4.71 -4.26 -8.94
CA GLY A 120 4.97 -3.00 -9.64
C GLY A 120 5.53 -3.22 -11.03
#